data_3ba48d3fd7f60627143c55e0ce87f1ec
#
_entry.id   3ba48d3fd7f60627143c55e0ce87f1ec
#
_cell.length_a   1.000
_cell.length_b   1.000
_cell.length_c   1.000
_cell.angle_alpha   90.00
_cell.angle_beta   90.00
_cell.angle_gamma   90.00
#
_symmetry.space_group_name_H-M   'P 1'
#
loop_
_entity.id
_entity.type
_entity.pdbx_description
1 polymer ?
#
loop_
_entity_poly.entity_id
_entity_poly.type
_entity_poly.pdbx_seq_one_letter_code
_entity_poly.pdbx_strand_id
1 'polypeptide(L)'
;LKYTFNLRKNVYFSKTKFFKQKSEFTSKDVVFSLKRQFDKNHPYNKVGGAFKYWAAMDMSNIVKDVIAVDKHTVKITLKKKEAPFIANLAMEFSMILSSDYAEALAKKGKQNDLGRKPVGTGPFVFKKWVKDDKIIYTANKNYWNGRPYLNKLIFKVITNNAVRAAELKAGSIHVMDFPNPAEVQTLNDNKGIKLVKQEGLNVGYLAFNQER
;
A
#
# COMPACT_ATOMS: atom_id res chain seq x y z
N LEU A 1 4.81 0.38 26.32
CA LEU A 1 4.54 -0.92 25.72
C LEU A 1 5.54 -1.15 24.58
N LYS A 2 6.01 -2.41 24.42
CA LYS A 2 7.01 -2.76 23.40
C LYS A 2 6.50 -3.97 22.60
N TYR A 3 6.60 -3.90 21.28
CA TYR A 3 6.35 -5.00 20.36
C TYR A 3 7.66 -5.39 19.69
N THR A 4 7.91 -6.70 19.60
CA THR A 4 9.06 -7.25 18.88
C THR A 4 8.53 -8.08 17.71
N PHE A 5 9.05 -7.80 16.51
CA PHE A 5 8.69 -8.50 15.28
C PHE A 5 9.90 -9.23 14.73
N ASN A 6 9.76 -10.53 14.54
CA ASN A 6 10.73 -11.36 13.84
C ASN A 6 10.38 -11.40 12.36
N LEU A 7 11.24 -10.86 11.52
CA LEU A 7 11.02 -10.74 10.08
C LEU A 7 11.36 -12.06 9.38
N ARG A 8 10.60 -12.37 8.34
CA ARG A 8 10.88 -13.51 7.47
C ARG A 8 12.23 -13.31 6.77
N LYS A 9 13.09 -14.32 6.83
CA LYS A 9 14.37 -14.36 6.12
C LYS A 9 14.18 -14.73 4.65
N ASN A 10 15.18 -14.46 3.82
CA ASN A 10 15.21 -14.79 2.39
C ASN A 10 14.06 -14.16 1.57
N VAL A 11 13.53 -13.04 2.01
CA VAL A 11 12.61 -12.21 1.25
C VAL A 11 13.41 -11.14 0.51
N TYR A 12 13.18 -11.00 -0.78
CA TYR A 12 13.91 -10.04 -1.61
C TYR A 12 12.97 -9.08 -2.31
N PHE A 13 13.42 -7.83 -2.41
CA PHE A 13 12.77 -6.85 -3.25
C PHE A 13 12.89 -7.22 -4.72
N SER A 14 11.83 -6.97 -5.48
CA SER A 14 11.77 -7.32 -6.89
C SER A 14 12.77 -6.50 -7.71
N LYS A 15 13.49 -7.16 -8.62
CA LYS A 15 14.29 -6.48 -9.63
C LYS A 15 13.39 -5.84 -10.68
N THR A 16 13.72 -4.60 -11.04
CA THR A 16 13.00 -3.83 -12.05
C THR A 16 13.97 -3.25 -13.08
N LYS A 17 13.45 -2.57 -14.11
CA LYS A 17 14.30 -1.87 -15.10
C LYS A 17 15.16 -0.76 -14.47
N PHE A 18 14.68 -0.15 -13.37
CA PHE A 18 15.30 0.99 -12.72
C PHE A 18 16.00 0.64 -11.40
N PHE A 19 15.82 -0.58 -10.89
CA PHE A 19 16.52 -1.10 -9.72
C PHE A 19 16.84 -2.59 -9.93
N LYS A 20 18.12 -2.88 -10.24
CA LYS A 20 18.59 -4.23 -10.61
C LYS A 20 19.34 -4.93 -9.47
N GLN A 21 19.68 -4.18 -8.43
CA GLN A 21 20.41 -4.71 -7.27
C GLN A 21 19.58 -5.78 -6.57
N LYS A 22 20.25 -6.83 -6.08
CA LYS A 22 19.64 -7.80 -5.16
C LYS A 22 19.60 -7.16 -3.78
N SER A 23 18.41 -6.89 -3.27
CA SER A 23 18.17 -6.27 -1.96
C SER A 23 17.27 -7.19 -1.15
N GLU A 24 17.77 -7.65 -0.01
CA GLU A 24 17.00 -8.45 0.94
C GLU A 24 16.17 -7.52 1.83
N PHE A 25 14.94 -7.92 2.10
CA PHE A 25 14.09 -7.26 3.09
C PHE A 25 14.63 -7.48 4.50
N THR A 26 14.90 -6.41 5.21
CA THR A 26 15.51 -6.42 6.55
C THR A 26 14.84 -5.45 7.50
N SER A 27 15.24 -5.46 8.76
CA SER A 27 14.82 -4.49 9.78
C SER A 27 15.13 -3.04 9.40
N LYS A 28 16.20 -2.78 8.62
CA LYS A 28 16.54 -1.45 8.09
C LYS A 28 15.39 -0.88 7.24
N ASP A 29 14.74 -1.73 6.43
CA ASP A 29 13.64 -1.31 5.55
C ASP A 29 12.39 -0.94 6.36
N VAL A 30 12.11 -1.69 7.43
CA VAL A 30 11.00 -1.40 8.34
C VAL A 30 11.23 -0.08 9.08
N VAL A 31 12.44 0.11 9.64
CA VAL A 31 12.83 1.36 10.32
C VAL A 31 12.73 2.53 9.37
N PHE A 32 13.29 2.42 8.15
CA PHE A 32 13.18 3.43 7.11
C PHE A 32 11.74 3.80 6.81
N SER A 33 10.89 2.79 6.54
CA SER A 33 9.52 2.99 6.09
C SER A 33 8.61 3.62 7.14
N LEU A 34 8.80 3.26 8.40
CA LEU A 34 7.98 3.81 9.48
C LEU A 34 8.52 5.16 9.98
N LYS A 35 9.83 5.28 10.23
CA LYS A 35 10.41 6.54 10.74
C LYS A 35 10.20 7.72 9.79
N ARG A 36 10.25 7.52 8.47
CA ARG A 36 10.02 8.61 7.51
C ARG A 36 8.67 9.32 7.72
N GLN A 37 7.72 8.69 8.37
CA GLN A 37 6.37 9.24 8.56
C GLN A 37 6.25 10.16 9.78
N PHE A 38 7.12 10.03 10.78
CA PHE A 38 7.04 10.84 12.01
C PHE A 38 8.34 11.53 12.43
N ASP A 39 9.50 11.06 11.97
CA ASP A 39 10.77 11.69 12.24
C ASP A 39 11.01 12.83 11.25
N LYS A 40 10.91 14.06 11.75
CA LYS A 40 11.10 15.29 10.94
C LYS A 40 12.51 15.42 10.36
N ASN A 41 13.51 14.76 10.97
CA ASN A 41 14.90 14.77 10.51
C ASN A 41 15.17 13.67 9.46
N HIS A 42 14.22 12.77 9.22
CA HIS A 42 14.40 11.71 8.25
C HIS A 42 14.43 12.29 6.82
N PRO A 43 15.45 11.95 5.97
CA PRO A 43 15.63 12.56 4.66
C PRO A 43 14.46 12.34 3.69
N TYR A 44 13.59 11.38 3.99
CA TYR A 44 12.38 11.08 3.22
C TYR A 44 11.08 11.56 3.91
N ASN A 45 11.16 12.33 5.00
CA ASN A 45 9.96 12.80 5.70
C ASN A 45 9.10 13.74 4.83
N LYS A 46 9.73 14.56 3.96
CA LYS A 46 9.04 15.48 3.07
C LYS A 46 8.86 14.94 1.63
N VAL A 47 9.24 13.67 1.39
CA VAL A 47 9.17 13.07 0.06
C VAL A 47 7.85 12.33 -0.14
N GLY A 48 7.13 12.64 -1.21
CA GLY A 48 5.87 11.98 -1.56
C GLY A 48 4.62 12.60 -0.93
N GLY A 49 4.74 13.77 -0.30
CA GLY A 49 3.62 14.50 0.31
C GLY A 49 3.37 14.16 1.78
N ALA A 50 2.19 14.49 2.27
CA ALA A 50 1.80 14.25 3.66
C ALA A 50 1.39 12.79 3.89
N PHE A 51 1.72 12.27 5.06
CA PHE A 51 1.33 10.92 5.51
C PHE A 51 -0.07 10.95 6.15
N LYS A 52 -1.10 11.15 5.31
CA LYS A 52 -2.48 11.42 5.76
C LYS A 52 -3.04 10.34 6.66
N TYR A 53 -2.89 9.07 6.31
CA TYR A 53 -3.39 7.96 7.13
C TYR A 53 -2.62 7.79 8.43
N TRP A 54 -1.29 7.97 8.42
CA TRP A 54 -0.50 7.99 9.65
C TRP A 54 -0.98 9.09 10.60
N ALA A 55 -1.26 10.28 10.07
CA ALA A 55 -1.79 11.40 10.84
C ALA A 55 -3.22 11.16 11.32
N ALA A 56 -4.11 10.67 10.43
CA ALA A 56 -5.51 10.39 10.77
C ALA A 56 -5.68 9.31 11.85
N MET A 57 -4.75 8.33 11.90
CA MET A 57 -4.71 7.30 12.94
C MET A 57 -3.92 7.73 14.18
N ASP A 58 -3.54 9.00 14.28
CA ASP A 58 -2.78 9.57 15.41
C ASP A 58 -1.48 8.82 15.75
N MET A 59 -0.89 8.14 14.76
CA MET A 59 0.25 7.23 14.96
C MET A 59 1.47 7.93 15.53
N SER A 60 1.64 9.24 15.26
CA SER A 60 2.76 10.04 15.85
C SER A 60 2.65 10.20 17.36
N ASN A 61 1.43 10.18 17.92
CA ASN A 61 1.20 10.22 19.35
C ASN A 61 1.17 8.83 19.99
N ILE A 62 1.07 7.77 19.19
CA ILE A 62 1.09 6.37 19.62
C ILE A 62 2.51 5.81 19.60
N VAL A 63 3.21 5.94 18.46
CA VAL A 63 4.55 5.37 18.28
C VAL A 63 5.62 6.28 18.85
N LYS A 64 6.41 5.74 19.80
CA LYS A 64 7.57 6.43 20.38
C LYS A 64 8.81 6.26 19.51
N ASP A 65 9.11 5.01 19.14
CA ASP A 65 10.30 4.68 18.35
C ASP A 65 10.17 3.33 17.66
N VAL A 66 10.95 3.19 16.58
CA VAL A 66 11.11 1.97 15.79
C VAL A 66 12.60 1.73 15.59
N ILE A 67 13.11 0.61 16.10
CA ILE A 67 14.53 0.28 16.03
C ILE A 67 14.77 -1.09 15.41
N ALA A 68 15.85 -1.21 14.66
CA ALA A 68 16.43 -2.49 14.27
C ALA A 68 17.22 -3.05 15.45
N VAL A 69 16.84 -4.22 15.95
CA VAL A 69 17.59 -4.92 17.01
C VAL A 69 18.73 -5.69 16.36
N ASP A 70 18.40 -6.40 15.28
CA ASP A 70 19.34 -7.09 14.38
C ASP A 70 18.78 -7.05 12.96
N LYS A 71 19.39 -7.78 12.04
CA LYS A 71 19.00 -7.82 10.62
C LYS A 71 17.54 -8.22 10.39
N HIS A 72 16.97 -9.06 11.25
CA HIS A 72 15.63 -9.59 11.07
C HIS A 72 14.72 -9.39 12.28
N THR A 73 15.12 -8.55 13.22
CA THR A 73 14.31 -8.23 14.41
C THR A 73 14.10 -6.73 14.54
N VAL A 74 12.83 -6.34 14.60
CA VAL A 74 12.40 -4.96 14.80
C VAL A 74 11.69 -4.83 16.14
N LYS A 75 11.98 -3.77 16.87
CA LYS A 75 11.25 -3.39 18.06
C LYS A 75 10.55 -2.07 17.85
N ILE A 76 9.23 -2.06 18.12
CA ILE A 76 8.41 -0.84 18.13
C ILE A 76 8.02 -0.55 19.57
N THR A 77 8.32 0.66 20.03
CA THR A 77 7.96 1.14 21.36
C THR A 77 6.81 2.14 21.22
N LEU A 78 5.77 1.96 22.01
CA LEU A 78 4.64 2.89 22.07
C LEU A 78 4.77 3.86 23.25
N LYS A 79 4.22 5.05 23.10
CA LYS A 79 4.10 6.08 24.15
C LYS A 79 2.99 5.75 25.14
N LYS A 80 1.90 5.17 24.66
CA LYS A 80 0.71 4.77 25.42
C LYS A 80 0.21 3.39 24.99
N LYS A 81 -0.68 2.76 25.76
CA LYS A 81 -1.39 1.54 25.34
C LYS A 81 -2.34 1.88 24.22
N GLU A 82 -2.31 1.09 23.15
CA GLU A 82 -3.16 1.26 21.98
C GLU A 82 -3.65 -0.12 21.53
N ALA A 83 -4.91 -0.44 21.82
CA ALA A 83 -5.47 -1.75 21.54
C ALA A 83 -5.46 -2.10 20.04
N PRO A 84 -5.88 -1.21 19.11
CA PRO A 84 -5.90 -1.50 17.68
C PRO A 84 -4.53 -1.39 16.99
N PHE A 85 -3.42 -1.15 17.71
CA PHE A 85 -2.10 -0.91 17.11
C PHE A 85 -1.68 -1.98 16.09
N ILE A 86 -1.84 -3.26 16.45
CA ILE A 86 -1.47 -4.36 15.54
C ILE A 86 -2.36 -4.37 14.29
N ALA A 87 -3.67 -4.15 14.45
CA ALA A 87 -4.60 -4.05 13.32
C ALA A 87 -4.27 -2.86 12.41
N ASN A 88 -3.88 -1.72 13.00
CA ASN A 88 -3.46 -0.53 12.25
C ASN A 88 -2.23 -0.80 11.37
N LEU A 89 -1.33 -1.72 11.76
CA LEU A 89 -0.19 -2.12 10.91
C LEU A 89 -0.60 -2.88 9.63
N ALA A 90 -1.85 -3.33 9.52
CA ALA A 90 -2.37 -3.89 8.26
C ALA A 90 -2.80 -2.81 7.25
N MET A 91 -2.83 -1.53 7.65
CA MET A 91 -3.17 -0.43 6.76
C MET A 91 -2.02 -0.09 5.81
N GLU A 92 -2.37 0.54 4.70
CA GLU A 92 -1.45 0.87 3.61
C GLU A 92 -0.26 1.77 4.00
N PHE A 93 -0.39 2.60 5.04
CA PHE A 93 0.72 3.42 5.53
C PHE A 93 1.87 2.59 6.12
N SER A 94 1.62 1.33 6.48
CA SER A 94 2.62 0.38 7.00
C SER A 94 3.35 -0.41 5.93
N MET A 95 3.09 -0.16 4.64
CA MET A 95 3.83 -0.79 3.55
C MET A 95 5.33 -0.53 3.65
N ILE A 96 6.13 -1.60 3.55
CA ILE A 96 7.57 -1.50 3.69
C ILE A 96 8.22 -1.24 2.33
N LEU A 97 9.01 -0.19 2.28
CA LEU A 97 9.76 0.27 1.12
C LEU A 97 11.23 -0.16 1.23
N SER A 98 11.89 -0.39 0.10
CA SER A 98 13.32 -0.70 0.10
C SER A 98 14.14 0.53 0.46
N SER A 99 14.87 0.45 1.56
CA SER A 99 15.84 1.49 1.98
C SER A 99 17.01 1.60 1.01
N ASP A 100 17.48 0.47 0.46
CA ASP A 100 18.55 0.46 -0.54
C ASP A 100 18.13 1.16 -1.84
N TYR A 101 16.87 0.94 -2.26
CA TYR A 101 16.33 1.65 -3.43
C TYR A 101 16.17 3.15 -3.16
N ALA A 102 15.67 3.50 -1.99
CA ALA A 102 15.57 4.90 -1.57
C ALA A 102 16.94 5.57 -1.58
N GLU A 103 17.97 4.93 -1.01
CA GLU A 103 19.34 5.44 -1.03
C GLU A 103 19.87 5.64 -2.47
N ALA A 104 19.62 4.65 -3.35
CA ALA A 104 20.00 4.75 -4.76
C ALA A 104 19.30 5.90 -5.50
N LEU A 105 18.04 6.21 -5.14
CA LEU A 105 17.29 7.36 -5.65
C LEU A 105 17.83 8.67 -5.11
N ALA A 106 18.19 8.73 -3.82
CA ALA A 106 18.75 9.93 -3.19
C ALA A 106 20.07 10.34 -3.84
N LYS A 107 20.97 9.38 -4.09
CA LYS A 107 22.24 9.61 -4.82
C LYS A 107 22.05 10.21 -6.22
N LYS A 108 20.85 10.05 -6.81
CA LYS A 108 20.50 10.56 -8.14
C LYS A 108 19.62 11.81 -8.10
N GLY A 109 19.29 12.34 -6.92
CA GLY A 109 18.35 13.46 -6.78
C GLY A 109 16.90 13.13 -7.21
N LYS A 110 16.51 11.82 -7.19
CA LYS A 110 15.23 11.32 -7.70
C LYS A 110 14.32 10.72 -6.62
N GLN A 111 14.37 11.25 -5.41
CA GLN A 111 13.64 10.72 -4.25
C GLN A 111 12.14 10.54 -4.52
N ASN A 112 11.52 11.44 -5.30
CA ASN A 112 10.11 11.36 -5.67
C ASN A 112 9.74 10.15 -6.54
N ASP A 113 10.71 9.49 -7.16
CA ASP A 113 10.49 8.25 -7.91
C ASP A 113 10.13 7.07 -6.99
N LEU A 114 10.38 7.16 -5.69
CA LEU A 114 10.06 6.11 -4.72
C LEU A 114 8.58 5.68 -4.76
N GLY A 115 7.66 6.65 -4.87
CA GLY A 115 6.23 6.38 -4.99
C GLY A 115 5.74 6.15 -6.43
N ARG A 116 6.50 6.64 -7.44
CA ARG A 116 6.09 6.55 -8.85
C ARG A 116 6.62 5.31 -9.56
N LYS A 117 7.72 4.76 -9.07
CA LYS A 117 8.39 3.56 -9.60
C LYS A 117 8.64 2.58 -8.45
N PRO A 118 7.59 2.02 -7.83
CA PRO A 118 7.72 1.23 -6.61
C PRO A 118 8.51 -0.06 -6.84
N VAL A 119 9.28 -0.41 -5.82
CA VAL A 119 9.98 -1.69 -5.69
C VAL A 119 9.50 -2.35 -4.41
N GLY A 120 8.93 -3.53 -4.51
CA GLY A 120 8.32 -4.24 -3.39
C GLY A 120 8.67 -5.71 -3.33
N THR A 121 8.21 -6.37 -2.27
CA THR A 121 8.39 -7.82 -2.01
C THR A 121 7.12 -8.63 -2.32
N GLY A 122 6.10 -8.00 -2.88
CA GLY A 122 4.78 -8.58 -3.13
C GLY A 122 4.71 -9.54 -4.33
N PRO A 123 3.51 -10.11 -4.57
CA PRO A 123 3.29 -11.09 -5.64
C PRO A 123 3.39 -10.51 -7.05
N PHE A 124 3.35 -9.19 -7.20
CA PHE A 124 3.44 -8.53 -8.51
C PHE A 124 4.54 -7.48 -8.54
N VAL A 125 5.24 -7.40 -9.66
CA VAL A 125 6.33 -6.45 -9.94
C VAL A 125 5.80 -5.32 -10.82
N PHE A 126 6.02 -4.08 -10.39
CA PHE A 126 5.68 -2.90 -11.17
C PHE A 126 6.42 -2.85 -12.52
N LYS A 127 5.70 -2.54 -13.56
CA LYS A 127 6.24 -2.41 -14.94
C LYS A 127 6.12 -1.00 -15.49
N LYS A 128 4.92 -0.42 -15.42
CA LYS A 128 4.66 0.88 -16.03
C LYS A 128 3.43 1.55 -15.39
N TRP A 129 3.51 2.85 -15.23
CA TRP A 129 2.37 3.72 -14.98
C TRP A 129 2.21 4.67 -16.17
N VAL A 130 1.06 4.64 -16.78
CA VAL A 130 0.61 5.61 -17.78
C VAL A 130 -0.40 6.50 -17.06
N LYS A 131 -0.04 7.77 -16.89
CA LYS A 131 -0.87 8.71 -16.15
C LYS A 131 -2.27 8.77 -16.79
N ASP A 132 -3.29 8.79 -15.95
CA ASP A 132 -4.72 8.88 -16.32
C ASP A 132 -5.25 7.73 -17.21
N ASP A 133 -4.45 6.68 -17.45
CA ASP A 133 -4.82 5.50 -18.23
C ASP A 133 -4.73 4.21 -17.38
N LYS A 134 -3.51 3.78 -17.03
CA LYS A 134 -3.34 2.49 -16.35
C LYS A 134 -2.04 2.32 -15.61
N ILE A 135 -2.05 1.38 -14.64
CA ILE A 135 -0.85 0.86 -13.99
C ILE A 135 -0.71 -0.62 -14.33
N ILE A 136 0.49 -1.04 -14.74
CA ILE A 136 0.76 -2.40 -15.21
C ILE A 136 1.76 -3.07 -14.27
N TYR A 137 1.41 -4.27 -13.83
CA TYR A 137 2.26 -5.18 -13.07
C TYR A 137 2.39 -6.52 -13.78
N THR A 138 3.46 -7.26 -13.47
CA THR A 138 3.64 -8.66 -13.90
C THR A 138 3.90 -9.54 -12.68
N ALA A 139 3.60 -10.81 -12.79
CA ALA A 139 3.85 -11.78 -11.73
C ALA A 139 5.30 -11.73 -11.24
N ASN A 140 5.47 -11.74 -9.93
CA ASN A 140 6.75 -11.96 -9.28
C ASN A 140 7.02 -13.47 -9.21
N LYS A 141 7.87 -13.98 -10.08
CA LYS A 141 8.22 -15.40 -10.14
C LYS A 141 8.95 -15.89 -8.88
N ASN A 142 9.59 -14.96 -8.16
CA ASN A 142 10.36 -15.22 -6.93
C ASN A 142 9.62 -14.73 -5.68
N TYR A 143 8.30 -14.68 -5.72
CA TYR A 143 7.52 -14.28 -4.56
C TYR A 143 7.68 -15.31 -3.45
N TRP A 144 7.99 -14.86 -2.24
CA TRP A 144 8.31 -15.68 -1.08
C TRP A 144 7.16 -16.63 -0.64
N ASN A 145 5.91 -16.31 -1.02
CA ASN A 145 4.73 -17.12 -0.72
C ASN A 145 4.18 -17.84 -1.96
N GLY A 146 5.04 -18.17 -2.91
CA GLY A 146 4.66 -18.87 -4.13
C GLY A 146 4.24 -17.91 -5.27
N ARG A 147 4.47 -18.35 -6.50
CA ARG A 147 4.13 -17.53 -7.68
C ARG A 147 2.62 -17.31 -7.77
N PRO A 148 2.15 -16.08 -8.04
CA PRO A 148 0.72 -15.81 -8.26
C PRO A 148 0.22 -16.50 -9.54
N TYR A 149 -1.07 -16.87 -9.56
CA TYR A 149 -1.70 -17.51 -10.72
C TYR A 149 -1.77 -16.58 -11.93
N LEU A 150 -2.04 -15.30 -11.72
CA LEU A 150 -2.09 -14.31 -12.78
C LEU A 150 -0.69 -13.92 -13.25
N ASN A 151 -0.46 -13.90 -14.56
CA ASN A 151 0.80 -13.44 -15.15
C ASN A 151 0.92 -11.92 -15.16
N LYS A 152 -0.20 -11.21 -15.23
CA LYS A 152 -0.27 -9.76 -15.39
C LYS A 152 -1.47 -9.21 -14.63
N LEU A 153 -1.27 -8.06 -13.99
CA LEU A 153 -2.32 -7.30 -13.31
C LEU A 153 -2.30 -5.89 -13.87
N ILE A 154 -3.45 -5.38 -14.27
CA ILE A 154 -3.61 -4.04 -14.84
C ILE A 154 -4.69 -3.33 -14.05
N PHE A 155 -4.36 -2.19 -13.45
CA PHE A 155 -5.33 -1.24 -12.93
C PHE A 155 -5.62 -0.21 -14.02
N LYS A 156 -6.84 -0.20 -14.55
CA LYS A 156 -7.31 0.72 -15.59
C LYS A 156 -8.06 1.88 -14.93
N VAL A 157 -7.76 3.10 -15.32
CA VAL A 157 -8.45 4.29 -14.81
C VAL A 157 -9.68 4.54 -15.69
N ILE A 158 -10.87 4.30 -15.13
CA ILE A 158 -12.15 4.57 -15.79
C ILE A 158 -13.00 5.36 -14.78
N THR A 159 -13.06 6.65 -14.96
CA THR A 159 -13.70 7.57 -14.00
C THR A 159 -15.22 7.50 -14.01
N ASN A 160 -15.82 7.20 -15.16
CA ASN A 160 -17.27 7.08 -15.31
C ASN A 160 -17.76 5.69 -14.89
N ASN A 161 -18.73 5.63 -13.96
CA ASN A 161 -19.26 4.40 -13.40
C ASN A 161 -20.01 3.54 -14.42
N ALA A 162 -20.84 4.16 -15.27
CA ALA A 162 -21.61 3.44 -16.28
C ALA A 162 -20.68 2.82 -17.33
N VAL A 163 -19.60 3.50 -17.72
CA VAL A 163 -18.57 2.96 -18.61
C VAL A 163 -17.86 1.77 -17.98
N ARG A 164 -17.53 1.83 -16.66
CA ARG A 164 -16.94 0.68 -15.97
C ARG A 164 -17.86 -0.54 -15.98
N ALA A 165 -19.16 -0.34 -15.69
CA ALA A 165 -20.14 -1.41 -15.71
C ALA A 165 -20.30 -2.01 -17.12
N ALA A 166 -20.30 -1.19 -18.16
CA ALA A 166 -20.34 -1.64 -19.55
C ALA A 166 -19.10 -2.45 -19.92
N GLU A 167 -17.90 -1.98 -19.56
CA GLU A 167 -16.64 -2.72 -19.81
C GLU A 167 -16.56 -4.04 -19.02
N LEU A 168 -17.12 -4.10 -17.81
CA LEU A 168 -17.23 -5.35 -17.05
C LEU A 168 -18.17 -6.34 -17.76
N LYS A 169 -19.34 -5.89 -18.19
CA LYS A 169 -20.31 -6.73 -18.95
C LYS A 169 -19.73 -7.23 -20.28
N ALA A 170 -18.91 -6.42 -20.95
CA ALA A 170 -18.22 -6.77 -22.18
C ALA A 170 -16.98 -7.66 -21.97
N GLY A 171 -16.56 -7.90 -20.72
CA GLY A 171 -15.33 -8.66 -20.41
C GLY A 171 -14.03 -7.92 -20.67
N SER A 172 -14.06 -6.61 -20.96
CA SER A 172 -12.86 -5.78 -21.16
C SER A 172 -12.11 -5.51 -19.86
N ILE A 173 -12.81 -5.55 -18.74
CA ILE A 173 -12.26 -5.60 -17.38
C ILE A 173 -12.88 -6.80 -16.64
N HIS A 174 -12.16 -7.31 -15.61
CA HIS A 174 -12.55 -8.51 -14.87
C HIS A 174 -13.04 -8.21 -13.47
N VAL A 175 -12.76 -7.04 -12.94
CA VAL A 175 -13.18 -6.58 -11.61
C VAL A 175 -13.46 -5.09 -11.67
N MET A 176 -14.51 -4.65 -11.02
CA MET A 176 -14.75 -3.24 -10.74
C MET A 176 -15.13 -3.04 -9.27
N ASP A 177 -14.67 -1.94 -8.70
CA ASP A 177 -15.06 -1.51 -7.36
C ASP A 177 -16.14 -0.43 -7.42
N PHE A 178 -16.97 -0.39 -6.38
CA PHE A 178 -17.96 0.66 -6.17
C PHE A 178 -18.91 0.88 -7.35
N PRO A 179 -19.71 -0.15 -7.76
CA PRO A 179 -20.74 0.03 -8.77
C PRO A 179 -21.76 1.08 -8.29
N ASN A 180 -22.36 1.78 -9.24
CA ASN A 180 -23.47 2.66 -8.91
C ASN A 180 -24.61 1.82 -8.32
N PRO A 181 -25.23 2.23 -7.20
CA PRO A 181 -26.37 1.51 -6.60
C PRO A 181 -27.47 1.15 -7.59
N ALA A 182 -27.77 2.03 -8.54
CA ALA A 182 -28.77 1.80 -9.58
C ALA A 182 -28.41 0.65 -10.55
N GLU A 183 -27.13 0.29 -10.67
CA GLU A 183 -26.65 -0.77 -11.57
C GLU A 183 -26.47 -2.11 -10.87
N VAL A 184 -26.51 -2.12 -9.52
CA VAL A 184 -26.26 -3.32 -8.70
C VAL A 184 -27.19 -4.47 -9.09
N GLN A 185 -28.49 -4.21 -9.27
CA GLN A 185 -29.45 -5.25 -9.64
C GLN A 185 -29.10 -5.83 -11.01
N THR A 186 -28.90 -4.99 -12.03
CA THR A 186 -28.57 -5.42 -13.38
C THR A 186 -27.24 -6.21 -13.45
N LEU A 187 -26.25 -5.85 -12.61
CA LEU A 187 -24.99 -6.59 -12.52
C LEU A 187 -25.22 -7.96 -11.84
N ASN A 188 -26.03 -8.00 -10.81
CA ASN A 188 -26.35 -9.23 -10.07
C ASN A 188 -27.12 -10.25 -10.94
N ASP A 189 -27.98 -9.77 -11.81
CA ASP A 189 -28.79 -10.62 -12.71
C ASP A 189 -27.96 -11.19 -13.87
N ASN A 190 -26.76 -10.69 -14.09
CA ASN A 190 -25.85 -11.19 -15.12
C ASN A 190 -25.11 -12.46 -14.63
N LYS A 191 -25.42 -13.62 -15.24
CA LYS A 191 -24.83 -14.93 -14.87
C LYS A 191 -23.31 -15.00 -14.95
N GLY A 192 -22.68 -14.10 -15.71
CA GLY A 192 -21.22 -14.02 -15.87
C GLY A 192 -20.52 -13.14 -14.81
N ILE A 193 -21.28 -12.45 -13.96
CA ILE A 193 -20.77 -11.50 -12.97
C ILE A 193 -21.12 -11.97 -11.57
N LYS A 194 -20.14 -11.98 -10.69
CA LYS A 194 -20.35 -12.23 -9.25
C LYS A 194 -20.30 -10.92 -8.49
N LEU A 195 -21.41 -10.55 -7.87
CA LEU A 195 -21.47 -9.42 -6.96
C LEU A 195 -20.99 -9.86 -5.56
N VAL A 196 -20.01 -9.14 -5.00
CA VAL A 196 -19.52 -9.33 -3.64
C VAL A 196 -19.91 -8.10 -2.83
N LYS A 197 -20.70 -8.30 -1.78
CA LYS A 197 -21.12 -7.25 -0.84
C LYS A 197 -20.41 -7.45 0.47
N GLN A 198 -20.00 -6.35 1.08
CA GLN A 198 -19.49 -6.29 2.44
C GLN A 198 -20.16 -5.11 3.12
N GLU A 199 -20.59 -5.29 4.36
CA GLU A 199 -21.10 -4.19 5.17
C GLU A 199 -20.03 -3.13 5.37
N GLY A 200 -20.40 -1.87 5.15
CA GLY A 200 -19.51 -0.73 5.31
C GLY A 200 -19.47 -0.23 6.75
N LEU A 201 -18.40 0.45 7.10
CA LEU A 201 -18.24 1.14 8.39
C LEU A 201 -18.66 2.63 8.32
N ASN A 202 -19.17 3.07 7.16
CA ASN A 202 -19.59 4.45 6.97
C ASN A 202 -20.93 4.71 7.67
N VAL A 203 -20.97 5.74 8.50
CA VAL A 203 -22.18 6.21 9.19
C VAL A 203 -22.57 7.56 8.62
N GLY A 204 -23.79 7.67 8.09
CA GLY A 204 -24.39 8.96 7.72
C GLY A 204 -25.09 9.57 8.93
N TYR A 205 -24.86 10.85 9.18
CA TYR A 205 -25.52 11.56 10.28
C TYR A 205 -25.80 13.02 9.90
N LEU A 206 -26.82 13.60 10.55
CA LEU A 206 -27.08 15.03 10.54
C LEU A 206 -26.55 15.63 11.84
N ALA A 207 -25.63 16.57 11.71
CA ALA A 207 -25.15 17.34 12.86
C ALA A 207 -25.90 18.69 12.93
N PHE A 208 -26.47 18.97 14.09
CA PHE A 208 -27.08 20.25 14.38
C PHE A 208 -26.08 21.10 15.18
N ASN A 209 -25.75 22.29 14.69
CA ASN A 209 -24.98 23.24 15.48
C ASN A 209 -25.88 23.80 16.59
N GLN A 210 -25.50 23.54 17.85
CA GLN A 210 -26.22 23.99 19.04
C GLN A 210 -25.53 25.18 19.73
N GLU A 211 -24.39 25.65 19.20
CA GLU A 211 -23.78 26.87 19.67
C GLU A 211 -24.60 28.08 19.17
N ARG A 212 -25.04 28.92 20.12
CA ARG A 212 -25.71 30.19 19.87
C ARG A 212 -24.73 31.33 19.94
#